data_45fe85ad5120ff87a18683dfc3f83023
#
_entry.id   45fe85ad5120ff87a18683dfc3f83023
#
_cell.length_a   1.000
_cell.length_b   1.000
_cell.length_c   1.000
_cell.angle_alpha   90.00
_cell.angle_beta   90.00
_cell.angle_gamma   90.00
#
_symmetry.space_group_name_H-M   'P 1'
#
loop_
_entity.id
_entity.type
_entity.pdbx_description
1 polymer ?
#
loop_
_entity_poly.entity_id
_entity_poly.type
_entity_poly.pdbx_seq_one_letter_code
_entity_poly.pdbx_strand_id
1 'polypeptide(L)'
;GVRFTQAYQAVPMSSPTRHNLYTGVWPVRSGAYPNHTCANEGTLSVVHHLQPLGYKVALIGKSHIAPKSVFPFDLYVPPLKGGDLNFEAIQKFISDCKAKGEPFCLFVASNQPHTPWNKGDASQFNADKLTLPPMYVDIPQTRELFTHYLAEINYMDQEFGNVLSILDKEKMTDKSVVVYLSEQGNSLPFAKWTCYDAGVHSACIVR
;
A
#
# COMPACT_ATOMS: atom_id res chain seq x y z
N GLY A 1 -14.86 -5.85 11.79
CA GLY A 1 -13.53 -6.06 11.23
C GLY A 1 -12.53 -6.62 12.23
N VAL A 2 -11.40 -7.08 11.75
CA VAL A 2 -10.32 -7.65 12.55
C VAL A 2 -9.05 -6.82 12.33
N ARG A 3 -8.40 -6.41 13.43
CA ARG A 3 -7.07 -5.79 13.40
C ARG A 3 -6.03 -6.79 13.88
N PHE A 4 -5.05 -7.07 13.05
CA PHE A 4 -3.92 -7.92 13.42
C PHE A 4 -2.85 -7.07 14.11
N THR A 5 -2.50 -7.43 15.33
CA THR A 5 -1.48 -6.72 16.13
C THR A 5 -0.07 -7.25 15.92
N GLN A 6 0.07 -8.38 15.23
CA GLN A 6 1.33 -9.04 14.91
C GLN A 6 1.38 -9.29 13.39
N ALA A 7 1.39 -8.21 12.60
CA ALA A 7 1.54 -8.27 11.17
C ALA A 7 2.93 -7.75 10.78
N TYR A 8 3.68 -8.55 10.02
CA TYR A 8 5.06 -8.23 9.64
C TYR A 8 5.25 -8.34 8.15
N GLN A 9 6.02 -7.41 7.60
CA GLN A 9 6.46 -7.47 6.21
C GLN A 9 7.66 -8.40 6.06
N ALA A 10 7.75 -9.05 4.92
CA ALA A 10 8.86 -9.96 4.62
C ALA A 10 10.21 -9.23 4.56
N VAL A 11 10.21 -7.97 4.13
CA VAL A 11 11.41 -7.14 3.92
C VAL A 11 11.06 -5.68 4.22
N PRO A 12 11.97 -4.91 4.86
CA PRO A 12 11.72 -3.50 5.18
C PRO A 12 11.88 -2.57 3.98
N MET A 13 11.36 -2.97 2.80
CA MET A 13 11.56 -2.25 1.55
C MET A 13 10.46 -2.53 0.53
N SER A 14 10.04 -1.49 -0.19
CA SER A 14 8.85 -1.48 -1.04
C SER A 14 8.87 -2.52 -2.16
N SER A 15 9.90 -2.54 -3.04
CA SER A 15 9.89 -3.45 -4.19
C SER A 15 9.83 -4.92 -3.76
N PRO A 16 10.73 -5.43 -2.89
CA PRO A 16 10.67 -6.81 -2.43
C PRO A 16 9.36 -7.14 -1.70
N THR A 17 8.84 -6.25 -0.87
CA THR A 17 7.57 -6.46 -0.16
C THR A 17 6.40 -6.59 -1.13
N ARG A 18 6.34 -5.74 -2.17
CA ARG A 18 5.29 -5.82 -3.19
C ARG A 18 5.38 -7.10 -4.01
N HIS A 19 6.59 -7.53 -4.38
CA HIS A 19 6.78 -8.82 -5.04
C HIS A 19 6.27 -9.97 -4.14
N ASN A 20 6.63 -9.96 -2.86
CA ASN A 20 6.13 -10.95 -1.91
C ASN A 20 4.61 -10.91 -1.76
N LEU A 21 4.02 -9.71 -1.61
CA LEU A 21 2.58 -9.54 -1.46
C LEU A 21 1.79 -10.12 -2.64
N TYR A 22 2.25 -9.84 -3.87
CA TYR A 22 1.51 -10.28 -5.07
C TYR A 22 1.82 -11.72 -5.50
N THR A 23 2.93 -12.31 -5.04
CA THR A 23 3.31 -13.69 -5.42
C THR A 23 3.12 -14.70 -4.31
N GLY A 24 3.08 -14.27 -3.04
CA GLY A 24 3.14 -15.16 -1.88
C GLY A 24 4.51 -15.85 -1.71
N VAL A 25 5.51 -15.47 -2.50
CA VAL A 25 6.84 -16.08 -2.52
C VAL A 25 7.85 -15.13 -1.88
N TRP A 26 8.68 -15.66 -0.97
CA TRP A 26 9.75 -14.89 -0.34
C TRP A 26 10.67 -14.25 -1.40
N PRO A 27 11.09 -12.99 -1.24
CA PRO A 27 11.86 -12.27 -2.24
C PRO A 27 13.18 -12.95 -2.63
N VAL A 28 13.85 -13.58 -1.68
CA VAL A 28 15.07 -14.37 -1.94
C VAL A 28 14.79 -15.53 -2.91
N ARG A 29 13.61 -16.17 -2.79
CA ARG A 29 13.22 -17.29 -3.64
C ARG A 29 12.74 -16.83 -5.02
N SER A 30 12.03 -15.70 -5.09
CA SER A 30 11.54 -15.14 -6.35
C SER A 30 12.61 -14.36 -7.13
N GLY A 31 13.80 -14.11 -6.54
CA GLY A 31 14.86 -13.29 -7.14
C GLY A 31 14.69 -11.77 -6.88
N ALA A 32 13.56 -11.33 -6.38
CA ALA A 32 13.25 -9.90 -6.18
C ALA A 32 13.68 -9.38 -4.79
N TYR A 33 14.77 -9.88 -4.21
CA TYR A 33 15.22 -9.48 -2.88
C TYR A 33 15.96 -8.14 -2.80
N PRO A 34 16.76 -7.71 -3.81
CA PRO A 34 17.26 -6.33 -3.82
C PRO A 34 16.16 -5.37 -4.24
N ASN A 35 16.28 -4.11 -3.82
CA ASN A 35 15.36 -3.07 -4.27
C ASN A 35 15.53 -2.79 -5.78
N HIS A 36 14.42 -2.48 -6.46
CA HIS A 36 14.39 -2.20 -7.90
C HIS A 36 14.81 -3.37 -8.81
N THR A 37 14.65 -4.60 -8.34
CA THR A 37 14.90 -5.80 -9.14
C THR A 37 13.59 -6.44 -9.63
N CYS A 38 13.72 -7.53 -10.38
CA CYS A 38 12.61 -8.27 -10.98
C CYS A 38 12.44 -9.63 -10.30
N ALA A 39 11.23 -10.14 -10.27
CA ALA A 39 11.01 -11.56 -9.99
C ALA A 39 11.51 -12.41 -11.17
N ASN A 40 11.92 -13.65 -10.87
CA ASN A 40 12.28 -14.62 -11.89
C ASN A 40 11.09 -14.90 -12.80
N GLU A 41 11.34 -15.00 -14.10
CA GLU A 41 10.35 -15.43 -15.08
C GLU A 41 9.73 -16.78 -14.67
N GLY A 42 8.44 -16.94 -14.91
CA GLY A 42 7.69 -18.13 -14.53
C GLY A 42 7.21 -18.13 -13.07
N THR A 43 7.58 -17.13 -12.26
CA THR A 43 6.96 -16.94 -10.94
C THR A 43 5.48 -16.61 -11.12
N LEU A 44 4.59 -17.33 -10.43
CA LEU A 44 3.17 -17.06 -10.48
C LEU A 44 2.79 -15.97 -9.45
N SER A 45 1.89 -15.10 -9.84
CA SER A 45 1.31 -14.08 -8.97
C SER A 45 -0.18 -14.34 -8.71
N VAL A 46 -0.76 -13.58 -7.80
CA VAL A 46 -2.20 -13.58 -7.51
C VAL A 46 -3.05 -13.46 -8.79
N VAL A 47 -2.55 -12.77 -9.82
CA VAL A 47 -3.24 -12.63 -11.11
C VAL A 47 -3.44 -13.98 -11.79
N HIS A 48 -2.38 -14.79 -11.85
CA HIS A 48 -2.43 -16.14 -12.44
C HIS A 48 -3.37 -17.09 -11.71
N HIS A 49 -3.57 -16.87 -10.39
CA HIS A 49 -4.46 -17.71 -9.59
C HIS A 49 -5.93 -17.27 -9.65
N LEU A 50 -6.19 -15.97 -9.77
CA LEU A 50 -7.54 -15.43 -9.75
C LEU A 50 -8.21 -15.35 -11.12
N GLN A 51 -7.46 -15.05 -12.19
CA GLN A 51 -8.03 -14.98 -13.54
C GLN A 51 -8.72 -16.28 -13.99
N PRO A 52 -8.16 -17.49 -13.77
CA PRO A 52 -8.85 -18.74 -14.13
C PRO A 52 -10.17 -18.96 -13.35
N LEU A 53 -10.36 -18.27 -12.22
CA LEU A 53 -11.59 -18.28 -11.43
C LEU A 53 -12.60 -17.22 -11.89
N GLY A 54 -12.31 -16.51 -12.99
CA GLY A 54 -13.16 -15.48 -13.55
C GLY A 54 -12.98 -14.08 -12.94
N TYR A 55 -12.05 -13.89 -12.04
CA TYR A 55 -11.78 -12.58 -11.45
C TYR A 55 -11.09 -11.63 -12.43
N LYS A 56 -11.49 -10.36 -12.40
CA LYS A 56 -10.71 -9.25 -12.93
C LYS A 56 -9.73 -8.76 -11.86
N VAL A 57 -8.46 -8.70 -12.20
CA VAL A 57 -7.42 -8.32 -11.25
C VAL A 57 -6.77 -7.01 -11.69
N ALA A 58 -6.87 -5.97 -10.87
CA ALA A 58 -6.35 -4.66 -11.19
C ALA A 58 -5.40 -4.11 -10.14
N LEU A 59 -4.48 -3.26 -10.60
CA LEU A 59 -3.60 -2.46 -9.76
C LEU A 59 -3.77 -0.99 -10.13
N ILE A 60 -4.18 -0.16 -9.17
CA ILE A 60 -4.32 1.29 -9.33
C ILE A 60 -3.44 1.99 -8.29
N GLY A 61 -2.51 2.79 -8.76
CA GLY A 61 -1.50 3.46 -7.96
C GLY A 61 -0.09 2.93 -8.19
N LYS A 62 0.73 2.91 -7.15
CA LYS A 62 2.14 2.52 -7.20
C LYS A 62 2.32 1.03 -7.55
N SER A 63 3.12 0.72 -8.56
CA SER A 63 3.48 -0.66 -8.91
C SER A 63 4.76 -1.14 -8.22
N HIS A 64 5.90 -0.65 -8.61
CA HIS A 64 7.24 -0.99 -8.11
C HIS A 64 7.58 -2.50 -8.16
N ILE A 65 7.06 -3.19 -9.17
CA ILE A 65 7.21 -4.63 -9.42
C ILE A 65 7.54 -4.89 -10.89
N ALA A 66 8.22 -5.97 -11.16
CA ALA A 66 8.58 -6.42 -12.51
C ALA A 66 8.92 -7.94 -12.49
N PRO A 67 8.90 -8.64 -13.63
CA PRO A 67 8.48 -8.18 -14.94
C PRO A 67 6.95 -8.24 -15.14
N LYS A 68 6.47 -7.66 -16.23
CA LYS A 68 5.03 -7.66 -16.55
C LYS A 68 4.47 -9.07 -16.76
N SER A 69 5.28 -10.02 -17.23
CA SER A 69 4.89 -11.43 -17.41
C SER A 69 4.52 -12.12 -16.11
N VAL A 70 5.13 -11.73 -14.99
CA VAL A 70 4.80 -12.22 -13.64
C VAL A 70 3.57 -11.51 -13.05
N PHE A 71 3.30 -10.28 -13.48
CA PHE A 71 2.20 -9.45 -12.97
C PHE A 71 1.27 -8.98 -14.11
N PRO A 72 0.58 -9.91 -14.81
CA PRO A 72 -0.26 -9.59 -15.97
C PRO A 72 -1.65 -9.08 -15.55
N PHE A 73 -1.70 -7.97 -14.78
CA PHE A 73 -2.96 -7.35 -14.36
C PHE A 73 -3.86 -7.06 -15.57
N ASP A 74 -5.18 -7.29 -15.44
CA ASP A 74 -6.17 -6.91 -16.44
C ASP A 74 -6.20 -5.38 -16.65
N LEU A 75 -5.93 -4.64 -15.59
CA LEU A 75 -5.79 -3.19 -15.61
C LEU A 75 -4.66 -2.72 -14.70
N TYR A 76 -3.79 -1.89 -15.23
CA TYR A 76 -2.85 -1.10 -14.43
C TYR A 76 -3.02 0.38 -14.72
N VAL A 77 -3.27 1.17 -13.68
CA VAL A 77 -3.34 2.63 -13.75
C VAL A 77 -2.30 3.22 -12.80
N PRO A 78 -1.28 3.93 -13.31
CA PRO A 78 -0.28 4.56 -12.47
C PRO A 78 -0.87 5.68 -11.62
N PRO A 79 -0.16 6.14 -10.58
CA PRO A 79 -0.54 7.33 -9.83
C PRO A 79 -0.67 8.56 -10.73
N LEU A 80 -1.51 9.50 -10.36
CA LEU A 80 -1.57 10.82 -10.97
C LEU A 80 -0.27 11.61 -10.72
N LYS A 81 -0.12 12.73 -11.44
CA LYS A 81 1.00 13.66 -11.19
C LYS A 81 0.98 14.10 -9.72
N GLY A 82 2.12 13.98 -9.05
CA GLY A 82 2.21 14.25 -7.60
C GLY A 82 1.97 13.03 -6.71
N GLY A 83 1.72 11.85 -7.29
CA GLY A 83 1.63 10.59 -6.57
C GLY A 83 0.24 10.26 -6.03
N ASP A 84 -0.78 11.04 -6.35
CA ASP A 84 -2.14 10.85 -5.86
C ASP A 84 -2.83 9.67 -6.56
N LEU A 85 -3.79 9.04 -5.85
CA LEU A 85 -4.61 7.99 -6.40
C LEU A 85 -5.59 8.52 -7.46
N ASN A 86 -5.82 7.73 -8.51
CA ASN A 86 -6.84 8.02 -9.51
C ASN A 86 -8.19 7.42 -9.07
N PHE A 87 -8.98 8.17 -8.30
CA PHE A 87 -10.27 7.73 -7.79
C PHE A 87 -11.32 7.50 -8.88
N GLU A 88 -11.24 8.23 -10.00
CA GLU A 88 -12.13 8.00 -11.15
C GLU A 88 -11.87 6.62 -11.77
N ALA A 89 -10.60 6.24 -11.90
CA ALA A 89 -10.23 4.91 -12.40
C ALA A 89 -10.66 3.80 -11.43
N ILE A 90 -10.56 4.02 -10.11
CA ILE A 90 -11.05 3.08 -9.09
C ILE A 90 -12.56 2.89 -9.24
N GLN A 91 -13.33 3.97 -9.26
CA GLN A 91 -14.77 3.92 -9.39
C GLN A 91 -15.20 3.26 -10.71
N LYS A 92 -14.56 3.65 -11.82
CA LYS A 92 -14.86 3.08 -13.14
C LYS A 92 -14.60 1.57 -13.16
N PHE A 93 -13.48 1.09 -12.64
CA PHE A 93 -13.17 -0.33 -12.61
C PHE A 93 -14.23 -1.13 -11.83
N ILE A 94 -14.59 -0.66 -10.62
CA ILE A 94 -15.60 -1.32 -9.79
C ILE A 94 -16.97 -1.33 -10.49
N SER A 95 -17.36 -0.20 -11.06
CA SER A 95 -18.63 -0.05 -11.78
C SER A 95 -18.71 -0.96 -13.02
N ASP A 96 -17.62 -1.03 -13.81
CA ASP A 96 -17.54 -1.89 -14.99
C ASP A 96 -17.66 -3.38 -14.62
N CYS A 97 -16.94 -3.84 -13.60
CA CYS A 97 -17.00 -5.22 -13.11
C CYS A 97 -18.40 -5.56 -12.61
N LYS A 98 -19.00 -4.66 -11.81
CA LYS A 98 -20.38 -4.81 -11.32
C LYS A 98 -21.40 -4.94 -12.46
N ALA A 99 -21.31 -4.05 -13.47
CA ALA A 99 -22.23 -4.05 -14.59
C ALA A 99 -22.19 -5.34 -15.41
N LYS A 100 -21.01 -6.00 -15.46
CA LYS A 100 -20.80 -7.28 -16.15
C LYS A 100 -21.05 -8.49 -15.28
N GLY A 101 -21.23 -8.31 -13.97
CA GLY A 101 -21.31 -9.41 -13.01
C GLY A 101 -19.99 -10.15 -12.81
N GLU A 102 -18.86 -9.51 -13.09
CA GLU A 102 -17.52 -10.08 -12.95
C GLU A 102 -17.00 -9.86 -11.51
N PRO A 103 -16.55 -10.92 -10.82
CA PRO A 103 -15.83 -10.74 -9.55
C PRO A 103 -14.49 -10.04 -9.79
N PHE A 104 -14.02 -9.28 -8.80
CA PHE A 104 -12.75 -8.57 -8.95
C PHE A 104 -11.85 -8.65 -7.73
N CYS A 105 -10.56 -8.49 -7.96
CA CYS A 105 -9.54 -8.21 -6.97
C CYS A 105 -8.84 -6.91 -7.35
N LEU A 106 -9.00 -5.88 -6.54
CA LEU A 106 -8.44 -4.56 -6.81
C LEU A 106 -7.40 -4.20 -5.76
N PHE A 107 -6.19 -3.97 -6.21
CA PHE A 107 -5.12 -3.40 -5.40
C PHE A 107 -5.10 -1.88 -5.59
N VAL A 108 -5.40 -1.15 -4.53
CA VAL A 108 -5.27 0.31 -4.47
C VAL A 108 -3.99 0.63 -3.70
N ALA A 109 -2.98 1.10 -4.41
CA ALA A 109 -1.64 1.24 -3.89
C ALA A 109 -1.25 2.72 -3.78
N SER A 110 -1.55 3.35 -2.63
CA SER A 110 -1.12 4.71 -2.34
C SER A 110 0.41 4.85 -2.35
N ASN A 111 0.89 6.03 -2.69
CA ASN A 111 2.27 6.42 -2.48
C ASN A 111 2.54 6.87 -1.04
N GLN A 112 1.49 7.26 -0.32
CA GLN A 112 1.63 7.85 1.00
C GLN A 112 1.78 6.78 2.11
N PRO A 113 2.50 7.08 3.18
CA PRO A 113 3.29 8.27 3.49
C PRO A 113 4.77 8.14 3.08
N HIS A 114 5.08 8.15 1.80
CA HIS A 114 6.46 8.12 1.29
C HIS A 114 7.05 9.53 1.24
N THR A 115 8.32 9.68 1.62
CA THR A 115 9.04 10.96 1.47
C THR A 115 9.08 11.44 0.01
N PRO A 116 9.06 12.77 -0.23
CA PRO A 116 9.00 13.86 0.75
C PRO A 116 7.59 14.01 1.36
N TRP A 117 7.52 14.29 2.65
CA TRP A 117 6.24 14.49 3.35
C TRP A 117 5.73 15.91 3.11
N ASN A 118 4.93 16.07 2.10
CA ASN A 118 4.42 17.37 1.62
C ASN A 118 2.91 17.36 1.35
N LYS A 119 2.20 16.32 1.81
CA LYS A 119 0.76 16.18 1.74
C LYS A 119 0.12 16.36 3.12
N GLY A 120 -1.16 16.69 3.10
CA GLY A 120 -1.91 16.94 4.34
C GLY A 120 -1.56 18.29 4.99
N ASP A 121 -2.07 18.49 6.19
CA ASP A 121 -1.91 19.72 6.95
C ASP A 121 -1.16 19.45 8.27
N ALA A 122 0.13 19.76 8.29
CA ALA A 122 0.99 19.57 9.46
C ALA A 122 0.60 20.47 10.65
N SER A 123 -0.10 21.59 10.41
CA SER A 123 -0.54 22.49 11.48
C SER A 123 -1.56 21.88 12.45
N GLN A 124 -2.18 20.76 12.04
CA GLN A 124 -3.06 19.98 12.92
C GLN A 124 -2.33 19.30 14.07
N PHE A 125 -1.01 19.18 13.99
CA PHE A 125 -0.18 18.50 14.97
C PHE A 125 0.71 19.50 15.71
N ASN A 126 0.58 19.57 17.05
CA ASN A 126 1.45 20.40 17.87
C ASN A 126 2.76 19.65 18.15
N ALA A 127 3.87 20.12 17.57
CA ALA A 127 5.19 19.51 17.71
C ALA A 127 5.63 19.33 19.17
N ASP A 128 5.34 20.32 20.03
CA ASP A 128 5.74 20.31 21.45
C ASP A 128 4.98 19.25 22.26
N LYS A 129 3.81 18.84 21.79
CA LYS A 129 2.96 17.83 22.47
C LYS A 129 3.15 16.42 21.93
N LEU A 130 3.97 16.22 20.90
CA LEU A 130 4.22 14.90 20.37
C LEU A 130 5.08 14.06 21.32
N THR A 131 4.72 12.79 21.45
CA THR A 131 5.60 11.77 22.02
C THR A 131 6.29 11.07 20.86
N LEU A 132 7.58 11.31 20.68
CA LEU A 132 8.36 10.63 19.66
C LEU A 132 8.64 9.18 20.05
N PRO A 133 8.72 8.25 19.10
CA PRO A 133 9.29 6.94 19.33
C PRO A 133 10.70 7.04 19.98
N PRO A 134 11.03 6.14 20.92
CA PRO A 134 12.23 6.28 21.76
C PRO A 134 13.55 6.19 20.98
N MET A 135 13.52 5.68 19.74
CA MET A 135 14.70 5.59 18.88
C MET A 135 15.02 6.91 18.15
N TYR A 136 14.15 7.91 18.19
CA TYR A 136 14.38 9.20 17.51
C TYR A 136 14.99 10.21 18.47
N VAL A 137 15.96 10.97 17.96
CA VAL A 137 16.54 12.09 18.72
C VAL A 137 15.49 13.18 18.91
N ASP A 138 15.18 13.51 20.16
CA ASP A 138 14.16 14.48 20.51
C ASP A 138 14.72 15.91 20.47
N ILE A 139 14.62 16.51 19.28
CA ILE A 139 15.00 17.91 19.02
C ILE A 139 13.89 18.59 18.20
N PRO A 140 13.81 19.93 18.19
CA PRO A 140 12.76 20.66 17.47
C PRO A 140 12.60 20.23 16.00
N GLN A 141 13.72 20.02 15.29
CA GLN A 141 13.72 19.63 13.88
C GLN A 141 13.08 18.24 13.67
N THR A 142 13.36 17.29 14.55
CA THR A 142 12.74 15.94 14.49
C THR A 142 11.25 16.02 14.76
N ARG A 143 10.83 16.83 15.73
CA ARG A 143 9.43 17.03 16.08
C ARG A 143 8.65 17.66 14.92
N GLU A 144 9.20 18.72 14.31
CA GLU A 144 8.63 19.36 13.14
C GLU A 144 8.51 18.37 11.97
N LEU A 145 9.59 17.66 11.64
CA LEU A 145 9.57 16.64 10.59
C LEU A 145 8.50 15.57 10.85
N PHE A 146 8.32 15.19 12.10
CA PHE A 146 7.34 14.17 12.50
C PHE A 146 5.90 14.67 12.35
N THR A 147 5.62 15.98 12.52
CA THR A 147 4.30 16.54 12.21
C THR A 147 3.94 16.39 10.74
N HIS A 148 4.89 16.61 9.83
CA HIS A 148 4.70 16.40 8.40
C HIS A 148 4.43 14.93 8.06
N TYR A 149 5.14 14.01 8.69
CA TYR A 149 4.89 12.58 8.54
C TYR A 149 3.47 12.18 9.00
N LEU A 150 3.02 12.70 10.14
CA LEU A 150 1.67 12.46 10.64
C LEU A 150 0.59 13.07 9.74
N ALA A 151 0.84 14.26 9.18
CA ALA A 151 -0.05 14.88 8.21
C ALA A 151 -0.21 14.02 6.94
N GLU A 152 0.87 13.43 6.48
CA GLU A 152 0.86 12.53 5.33
C GLU A 152 0.09 11.22 5.63
N ILE A 153 0.21 10.69 6.86
CA ILE A 153 -0.61 9.55 7.30
C ILE A 153 -2.10 9.92 7.31
N ASN A 154 -2.44 11.11 7.81
CA ASN A 154 -3.82 11.59 7.80
C ASN A 154 -4.35 11.76 6.37
N TYR A 155 -3.52 12.23 5.44
CA TYR A 155 -3.85 12.31 4.02
C TYR A 155 -4.12 10.91 3.42
N MET A 156 -3.27 9.93 3.71
CA MET A 156 -3.47 8.53 3.30
C MET A 156 -4.75 7.94 3.88
N ASP A 157 -5.09 8.25 5.13
CA ASP A 157 -6.35 7.80 5.75
C ASP A 157 -7.57 8.36 5.02
N GLN A 158 -7.50 9.62 4.57
CA GLN A 158 -8.54 10.22 3.73
C GLN A 158 -8.64 9.52 2.36
N GLU A 159 -7.52 9.18 1.73
CA GLU A 159 -7.53 8.37 0.49
C GLU A 159 -8.25 7.04 0.71
N PHE A 160 -7.96 6.35 1.83
CA PHE A 160 -8.64 5.11 2.18
C PHE A 160 -10.14 5.31 2.41
N GLY A 161 -10.52 6.38 3.12
CA GLY A 161 -11.93 6.77 3.30
C GLY A 161 -12.66 7.00 1.97
N ASN A 162 -11.98 7.63 0.99
CA ASN A 162 -12.53 7.83 -0.35
C ASN A 162 -12.77 6.50 -1.09
N VAL A 163 -11.86 5.53 -0.96
CA VAL A 163 -12.04 4.19 -1.54
C VAL A 163 -13.25 3.48 -0.93
N LEU A 164 -13.42 3.54 0.40
CA LEU A 164 -14.59 2.98 1.08
C LEU A 164 -15.89 3.66 0.61
N SER A 165 -15.87 4.97 0.44
CA SER A 165 -17.03 5.73 -0.07
C SER A 165 -17.39 5.32 -1.50
N ILE A 166 -16.43 4.97 -2.34
CA ILE A 166 -16.69 4.43 -3.68
C ILE A 166 -17.40 3.07 -3.58
N LEU A 167 -16.93 2.17 -2.72
CA LEU A 167 -17.59 0.88 -2.49
C LEU A 167 -19.04 1.05 -2.03
N ASP A 168 -19.30 2.00 -1.12
CA ASP A 168 -20.65 2.31 -0.64
C ASP A 168 -21.55 2.84 -1.77
N LYS A 169 -21.07 3.80 -2.56
CA LYS A 169 -21.79 4.35 -3.72
C LYS A 169 -22.13 3.26 -4.75
N GLU A 170 -21.20 2.37 -4.98
CA GLU A 170 -21.39 1.24 -5.90
C GLU A 170 -22.23 0.10 -5.27
N LYS A 171 -22.62 0.18 -4.00
CA LYS A 171 -23.36 -0.86 -3.26
C LYS A 171 -22.61 -2.20 -3.24
N MET A 172 -21.29 -2.12 -3.10
CA MET A 172 -20.40 -3.28 -3.07
C MET A 172 -19.85 -3.58 -1.67
N THR A 173 -20.11 -2.74 -0.67
CA THR A 173 -19.57 -2.86 0.70
C THR A 173 -19.85 -4.24 1.30
N ASP A 174 -21.10 -4.72 1.27
CA ASP A 174 -21.49 -6.02 1.85
C ASP A 174 -21.07 -7.23 0.99
N LYS A 175 -20.53 -6.97 -0.21
CA LYS A 175 -20.06 -7.99 -1.15
C LYS A 175 -18.56 -8.02 -1.30
N SER A 176 -17.84 -7.21 -0.53
CA SER A 176 -16.40 -7.03 -0.62
C SER A 176 -15.71 -7.37 0.69
N VAL A 177 -14.58 -8.04 0.60
CA VAL A 177 -13.61 -8.10 1.68
C VAL A 177 -12.61 -6.99 1.42
N VAL A 178 -12.43 -6.09 2.40
CA VAL A 178 -11.48 -5.00 2.34
C VAL A 178 -10.30 -5.33 3.24
N VAL A 179 -9.10 -5.33 2.67
CA VAL A 179 -7.86 -5.56 3.41
C VAL A 179 -7.01 -4.29 3.34
N TYR A 180 -6.78 -3.66 4.47
CA TYR A 180 -5.81 -2.59 4.60
C TYR A 180 -4.47 -3.17 5.05
N LEU A 181 -3.42 -2.88 4.31
CA LEU A 181 -2.05 -3.25 4.62
C LEU A 181 -1.16 -2.02 4.54
N SER A 182 -0.37 -1.78 5.58
CA SER A 182 0.78 -0.90 5.49
C SER A 182 1.98 -1.68 4.91
N GLU A 183 2.94 -0.98 4.32
CA GLU A 183 4.22 -1.58 3.94
C GLU A 183 5.24 -1.47 5.11
N GLN A 184 6.51 -1.36 4.79
CA GLN A 184 7.59 -1.18 5.76
C GLN A 184 7.46 0.14 6.52
N GLY A 185 8.27 0.31 7.56
CA GLY A 185 8.36 1.54 8.32
C GLY A 185 8.77 2.77 7.50
N ASN A 186 8.70 3.93 8.12
CA ASN A 186 9.02 5.23 7.51
C ASN A 186 10.51 5.40 7.20
N SER A 187 10.89 6.53 6.60
CA SER A 187 12.26 6.83 6.20
C SER A 187 13.14 7.41 7.33
N LEU A 188 12.64 7.43 8.57
CA LEU A 188 13.42 7.85 9.73
C LEU A 188 14.37 6.73 10.19
N PRO A 189 15.38 7.04 11.03
CA PRO A 189 16.34 6.05 11.53
C PRO A 189 15.67 4.83 12.16
N PHE A 190 16.29 3.66 12.04
CA PHE A 190 15.85 2.37 12.60
C PHE A 190 14.55 1.81 12.05
N ALA A 191 13.96 2.41 11.03
CA ALA A 191 12.73 1.94 10.38
C ALA A 191 13.03 1.34 8.99
N LYS A 192 12.61 1.98 7.90
CA LYS A 192 12.87 1.50 6.53
C LYS A 192 14.35 1.12 6.35
N TRP A 193 14.63 0.04 5.60
CA TRP A 193 15.94 -0.56 5.34
C TRP A 193 16.46 -1.45 6.48
N THR A 194 15.82 -1.47 7.64
CA THR A 194 16.28 -2.24 8.79
C THR A 194 15.31 -3.34 9.18
N CYS A 195 15.83 -4.44 9.72
CA CYS A 195 15.02 -5.55 10.23
C CYS A 195 14.57 -5.35 11.68
N TYR A 196 14.67 -4.15 12.22
CA TYR A 196 14.06 -3.80 13.49
C TYR A 196 12.53 -3.79 13.40
N ASP A 197 11.88 -3.88 14.54
CA ASP A 197 10.41 -3.85 14.63
C ASP A 197 9.81 -2.65 13.88
N ALA A 198 10.38 -1.46 14.07
CA ALA A 198 9.95 -0.25 13.35
C ALA A 198 10.12 -0.32 11.82
N GLY A 199 10.92 -1.24 11.31
CA GLY A 199 11.12 -1.46 9.87
C GLY A 199 10.13 -2.46 9.26
N VAL A 200 9.78 -3.52 10.01
CA VAL A 200 9.02 -4.65 9.46
C VAL A 200 7.63 -4.84 10.08
N HIS A 201 7.38 -4.33 11.29
CA HIS A 201 6.07 -4.40 11.92
C HIS A 201 5.11 -3.44 11.21
N SER A 202 4.00 -3.95 10.76
CA SER A 202 3.09 -3.28 9.84
C SER A 202 1.65 -3.32 10.35
N ALA A 203 0.80 -2.47 9.82
CA ALA A 203 -0.63 -2.53 10.08
C ALA A 203 -1.32 -3.49 9.11
N CYS A 204 -2.22 -4.31 9.64
CA CYS A 204 -3.12 -5.15 8.86
C CYS A 204 -4.51 -5.12 9.48
N ILE A 205 -5.50 -4.70 8.68
CA ILE A 205 -6.90 -4.63 9.10
C ILE A 205 -7.74 -5.28 8.00
N VAL A 206 -8.68 -6.14 8.41
CA VAL A 206 -9.61 -6.81 7.50
C VAL A 206 -11.05 -6.49 7.92
N ARG A 207 -11.83 -6.08 6.94
CA ARG A 207 -13.27 -5.83 7.08
C ARG A 207 -14.05 -6.67 6.09
#